data_74e9fbaab7d6c301fb37d05ea7bab305
#
_entry.id   74e9fbaab7d6c301fb37d05ea7bab305
#
_cell.length_a   1.000
_cell.length_b   1.000
_cell.length_c   1.000
_cell.angle_alpha   90.00
_cell.angle_beta   90.00
_cell.angle_gamma   90.00
#
_symmetry.space_group_name_H-M   'P 1'
#
loop_
_entity.id
_entity.type
_entity.pdbx_description
1 polymer ?
#
loop_
_entity_poly.entity_id
_entity_poly.type
_entity_poly.pdbx_seq_one_letter_code
_entity_poly.pdbx_strand_id
1 'polypeptide(L)'
;MKIAVSGKGGTGKTTLTAAIATILCQKGYRVILIDADPDMNLQITLGLKGKITPLAEMKELIQERTETRNGEPAFVFKLNPKVDDIPEKYFLKQDNLLLGVMGTIRGGGLGCSCPENAFLKALLRHLILLRKEFVILDMEAGIEHLGRGTTAG
;
A
#
# COMPACT_ATOMS: atom_id res chain seq x y z
N MET A 1 8.25 -12.01 6.55
CA MET A 1 7.23 -12.84 5.85
C MET A 1 6.25 -11.93 5.16
N LYS A 2 5.69 -12.34 4.01
CA LYS A 2 4.74 -11.55 3.22
C LYS A 2 3.45 -12.34 3.08
N ILE A 3 2.33 -11.67 3.35
CA ILE A 3 0.99 -12.28 3.33
C ILE A 3 0.07 -11.35 2.53
N ALA A 4 -0.70 -11.90 1.61
CA ALA A 4 -1.80 -11.21 0.95
C ALA A 4 -3.11 -11.91 1.31
N VAL A 5 -4.10 -11.17 1.79
CA VAL A 5 -5.44 -11.66 2.11
C VAL A 5 -6.39 -11.15 1.05
N SER A 6 -7.00 -12.05 0.31
CA SER A 6 -7.89 -11.74 -0.81
C SER A 6 -9.12 -12.65 -0.77
N GLY A 7 -10.23 -12.23 -1.35
CA GLY A 7 -11.49 -13.00 -1.40
C GLY A 7 -12.69 -12.10 -1.67
N LYS A 8 -13.88 -12.69 -1.87
CA LYS A 8 -15.11 -11.95 -2.11
C LYS A 8 -15.46 -10.99 -0.99
N GLY A 9 -16.22 -9.94 -1.29
CA GLY A 9 -16.78 -9.02 -0.28
C GLY A 9 -17.52 -9.80 0.83
N GLY A 10 -17.40 -9.34 2.07
CA GLY A 10 -18.10 -9.94 3.22
C GLY A 10 -17.51 -11.25 3.76
N THR A 11 -16.42 -11.78 3.21
CA THR A 11 -15.80 -13.04 3.70
C THR A 11 -14.92 -12.87 4.94
N GLY A 12 -14.83 -11.68 5.50
CA GLY A 12 -14.05 -11.42 6.71
C GLY A 12 -12.56 -11.18 6.48
N LYS A 13 -12.13 -10.84 5.26
CA LYS A 13 -10.72 -10.56 4.92
C LYS A 13 -10.08 -9.55 5.87
N THR A 14 -10.68 -8.39 6.00
CA THR A 14 -10.18 -7.30 6.86
C THR A 14 -10.11 -7.71 8.32
N THR A 15 -11.12 -8.47 8.81
CA THR A 15 -11.11 -9.03 10.17
C THR A 15 -9.95 -10.01 10.36
N LEU A 16 -9.74 -10.91 9.39
CA LEU A 16 -8.63 -11.88 9.43
C LEU A 16 -7.28 -11.16 9.38
N THR A 17 -7.13 -10.19 8.49
CA THR A 17 -5.93 -9.35 8.37
C THR A 17 -5.61 -8.65 9.68
N ALA A 18 -6.61 -8.00 10.30
CA ALA A 18 -6.46 -7.33 11.59
C ALA A 18 -6.07 -8.31 12.71
N ALA A 19 -6.70 -9.50 12.76
CA ALA A 19 -6.39 -10.51 13.77
C ALA A 19 -4.95 -11.03 13.64
N ILE A 20 -4.51 -11.37 12.42
CA ILE A 20 -3.14 -11.81 12.16
C ILE A 20 -2.13 -10.73 12.58
N ALA A 21 -2.36 -9.48 12.20
CA ALA A 21 -1.49 -8.37 12.54
C ALA A 21 -1.39 -8.17 14.06
N THR A 22 -2.53 -8.20 14.76
CA THR A 22 -2.59 -8.06 16.21
C THR A 22 -1.79 -9.16 16.91
N ILE A 23 -1.97 -10.42 16.52
CA ILE A 23 -1.23 -11.56 17.08
C ILE A 23 0.27 -11.42 16.85
N LEU A 24 0.69 -11.00 15.66
CA LEU A 24 2.11 -10.80 15.36
C LEU A 24 2.72 -9.66 16.19
N CYS A 25 1.99 -8.54 16.33
CA CYS A 25 2.43 -7.42 17.18
C CYS A 25 2.53 -7.83 18.64
N GLN A 26 1.59 -8.60 19.19
CA GLN A 26 1.62 -9.14 20.55
C GLN A 26 2.83 -10.07 20.78
N LYS A 27 3.30 -10.75 19.74
CA LYS A 27 4.52 -11.57 19.76
C LYS A 27 5.81 -10.74 19.61
N GLY A 28 5.71 -9.42 19.54
CA GLY A 28 6.85 -8.51 19.42
C GLY A 28 7.36 -8.31 17.99
N TYR A 29 6.70 -8.85 16.99
CA TYR A 29 7.09 -8.63 15.59
C TYR A 29 6.67 -7.25 15.11
N ARG A 30 7.50 -6.66 14.25
CA ARG A 30 7.14 -5.46 13.52
C ARG A 30 6.30 -5.82 12.29
N VAL A 31 5.15 -5.18 12.15
CA VAL A 31 4.16 -5.47 11.12
C VAL A 31 3.88 -4.21 10.30
N ILE A 32 3.94 -4.35 8.99
CA ILE A 32 3.50 -3.34 8.03
C ILE A 32 2.22 -3.85 7.39
N LEU A 33 1.14 -3.11 7.58
CA LEU A 33 -0.15 -3.37 6.94
C LEU A 33 -0.37 -2.42 5.78
N ILE A 34 -0.92 -2.94 4.70
CA ILE A 34 -1.38 -2.16 3.55
C ILE A 34 -2.87 -2.47 3.35
N ASP A 35 -3.69 -1.44 3.54
CA ASP A 35 -5.10 -1.48 3.15
C ASP A 35 -5.21 -1.08 1.67
N ALA A 36 -5.47 -2.07 0.84
CA ALA A 36 -5.65 -1.93 -0.60
C ALA A 36 -7.12 -2.13 -1.03
N ASP A 37 -8.03 -2.21 -0.06
CA ASP A 37 -9.46 -2.23 -0.31
C ASP A 37 -9.97 -0.79 -0.48
N PRO A 38 -10.77 -0.48 -1.52
CA PRO A 38 -11.35 0.85 -1.70
C PRO A 38 -12.18 1.36 -0.49
N ASP A 39 -12.76 0.45 0.28
CA ASP A 39 -13.57 0.77 1.46
C ASP A 39 -12.74 1.19 2.68
N MET A 40 -11.43 0.96 2.67
CA MET A 40 -10.45 1.41 3.68
C MET A 40 -10.86 1.13 5.14
N ASN A 41 -11.37 -0.07 5.40
CA ASN A 41 -11.95 -0.43 6.70
C ASN A 41 -10.94 -0.94 7.74
N LEU A 42 -9.68 -1.16 7.35
CA LEU A 42 -8.68 -1.81 8.19
C LEU A 42 -8.31 -0.95 9.42
N GLN A 43 -8.24 0.37 9.26
CA GLN A 43 -7.99 1.30 10.36
C GLN A 43 -9.06 1.20 11.46
N ILE A 44 -10.34 1.19 11.06
CA ILE A 44 -11.48 1.09 11.98
C ILE A 44 -11.50 -0.27 12.65
N THR A 45 -11.27 -1.34 11.88
CA THR A 45 -11.25 -2.72 12.39
C THR A 45 -10.17 -2.93 13.45
N LEU A 46 -9.03 -2.26 13.31
CA LEU A 46 -7.93 -2.29 14.28
C LEU A 46 -8.13 -1.33 15.46
N GLY A 47 -9.13 -0.45 15.42
CA GLY A 47 -9.35 0.57 16.44
C GLY A 47 -8.25 1.65 16.49
N LEU A 48 -7.51 1.83 15.40
CA LEU A 48 -6.41 2.79 15.33
C LEU A 48 -6.94 4.21 15.26
N LYS A 49 -6.39 5.09 16.11
CA LYS A 49 -6.71 6.52 16.13
C LYS A 49 -5.66 7.30 15.34
N GLY A 50 -6.10 8.30 14.61
CA GLY A 50 -5.22 9.18 13.84
C GLY A 50 -5.77 9.43 12.44
N LYS A 51 -5.20 10.42 11.77
CA LYS A 51 -5.54 10.72 10.37
C LYS A 51 -4.59 9.98 9.46
N ILE A 52 -5.13 9.19 8.55
CA ILE A 52 -4.38 8.59 7.44
C ILE A 52 -4.79 9.30 6.15
N THR A 53 -3.81 9.69 5.37
CA THR A 53 -4.04 10.15 3.99
C THR A 53 -3.74 8.99 3.06
N PRO A 54 -4.67 8.59 2.18
CA PRO A 54 -4.41 7.56 1.20
C PRO A 54 -3.22 7.92 0.31
N LEU A 55 -2.36 6.96 0.04
CA LEU A 55 -1.12 7.18 -0.74
C LEU A 55 -1.40 7.76 -2.13
N ALA A 56 -2.46 7.29 -2.79
CA ALA A 56 -2.88 7.80 -4.11
C ALA A 56 -3.32 9.29 -4.09
N GLU A 57 -3.65 9.83 -2.92
CA GLU A 57 -4.07 11.23 -2.74
C GLU A 57 -2.91 12.17 -2.40
N MET A 58 -1.73 11.63 -2.10
CA MET A 58 -0.53 12.40 -1.75
C MET A 58 0.14 12.98 -3.00
N LYS A 59 -0.57 13.85 -3.72
CA LYS A 59 -0.15 14.36 -5.05
C LYS A 59 1.22 15.02 -5.04
N GLU A 60 1.50 15.87 -4.07
CA GLU A 60 2.78 16.58 -3.94
C GLU A 60 3.94 15.59 -3.72
N LEU A 61 3.74 14.60 -2.86
CA LEU A 61 4.73 13.54 -2.63
C LEU A 61 4.96 12.71 -3.89
N ILE A 62 3.90 12.33 -4.59
CA ILE A 62 4.00 11.56 -5.83
C ILE A 62 4.77 12.34 -6.88
N GLN A 63 4.44 13.61 -7.08
CA GLN A 63 5.14 14.49 -8.03
C GLN A 63 6.63 14.64 -7.68
N GLU A 64 6.94 14.89 -6.41
CA GLU A 64 8.32 14.97 -5.93
C GLU A 64 9.09 13.68 -6.24
N ARG A 65 8.53 12.53 -5.89
CA ARG A 65 9.21 11.23 -6.01
C ARG A 65 9.31 10.73 -7.44
N THR A 66 8.32 11.02 -8.26
CA THR A 66 8.33 10.66 -9.68
C THR A 66 8.98 11.71 -10.56
N GLU A 67 9.46 12.82 -9.98
CA GLU A 67 10.08 13.94 -10.70
C GLU A 67 9.17 14.55 -11.78
N THR A 68 7.85 14.44 -11.58
CA THR A 68 6.84 14.99 -12.50
C THR A 68 6.77 16.51 -12.31
N ARG A 69 6.96 17.28 -13.38
CA ARG A 69 6.88 18.74 -13.34
C ARG A 69 5.52 19.23 -13.80
N ASN A 70 5.03 20.29 -13.17
CA ASN A 70 3.81 20.96 -13.61
C ASN A 70 3.99 21.52 -15.03
N GLY A 71 3.12 21.13 -15.96
CA GLY A 71 3.17 21.56 -17.36
C GLY A 71 3.94 20.62 -18.29
N GLU A 72 4.60 19.60 -17.79
CA GLU A 72 5.15 18.53 -18.63
C GLU A 72 4.09 17.46 -18.96
N PRO A 73 4.22 16.79 -20.11
CA PRO A 73 3.32 15.69 -20.45
C PRO A 73 3.36 14.58 -19.39
N ALA A 74 2.20 14.04 -19.01
CA ALA A 74 2.05 13.04 -17.97
C ALA A 74 2.81 11.71 -18.20
N PHE A 75 3.44 11.54 -19.34
CA PHE A 75 4.27 10.38 -19.67
C PHE A 75 5.76 10.56 -19.39
N VAL A 76 6.20 11.76 -18.97
CA VAL A 76 7.59 12.01 -18.58
C VAL A 76 7.69 12.00 -17.08
N PHE A 77 8.04 10.84 -16.50
CA PHE A 77 8.22 10.67 -15.07
C PHE A 77 9.14 9.49 -14.75
N LYS A 78 9.65 9.47 -13.51
CA LYS A 78 10.55 8.42 -13.03
C LYS A 78 9.78 7.14 -12.70
N LEU A 79 10.10 6.04 -13.37
CA LEU A 79 9.43 4.74 -13.19
C LEU A 79 9.82 4.03 -11.89
N ASN A 80 11.01 4.29 -11.33
CA ASN A 80 11.49 3.72 -10.08
C ASN A 80 11.77 4.82 -9.05
N PRO A 81 10.73 5.47 -8.48
CA PRO A 81 10.90 6.50 -7.48
C PRO A 81 11.47 5.91 -6.17
N LYS A 82 12.15 6.76 -5.39
CA LYS A 82 12.63 6.41 -4.06
C LYS A 82 11.45 6.34 -3.08
N VAL A 83 11.28 5.21 -2.40
CA VAL A 83 10.11 4.91 -1.54
C VAL A 83 10.47 4.24 -0.21
N ASP A 84 11.75 4.06 0.07
CA ASP A 84 12.25 3.34 1.25
C ASP A 84 11.87 4.00 2.59
N ASP A 85 11.71 5.31 2.60
CA ASP A 85 11.36 6.13 3.76
C ASP A 85 9.84 6.30 3.95
N ILE A 86 9.03 5.92 2.96
CA ILE A 86 7.58 6.15 2.96
C ILE A 86 6.88 5.50 4.17
N PRO A 87 7.13 4.22 4.52
CA PRO A 87 6.45 3.60 5.64
C PRO A 87 6.71 4.33 6.96
N GLU A 88 7.93 4.79 7.17
CA GLU A 88 8.30 5.44 8.43
C GLU A 88 7.74 6.87 8.57
N LYS A 89 7.57 7.57 7.44
CA LYS A 89 7.18 8.99 7.43
C LYS A 89 5.68 9.20 7.27
N TYR A 90 5.01 8.32 6.53
CA TYR A 90 3.64 8.57 6.07
C TYR A 90 2.61 7.54 6.53
N PHE A 91 3.05 6.39 7.07
CA PHE A 91 2.12 5.41 7.60
C PHE A 91 1.71 5.78 9.03
N LEU A 92 0.48 5.42 9.38
CA LEU A 92 0.03 5.52 10.76
C LEU A 92 0.79 4.50 11.60
N LYS A 93 1.44 4.98 12.65
CA LYS A 93 2.24 4.13 13.54
C LYS A 93 1.55 3.97 14.89
N GLN A 94 1.42 2.74 15.33
CA GLN A 94 1.03 2.39 16.68
C GLN A 94 1.87 1.21 17.16
N ASP A 95 2.69 1.40 18.18
CA ASP A 95 3.64 0.40 18.70
C ASP A 95 4.50 -0.23 17.59
N ASN A 96 4.34 -1.54 17.37
CA ASN A 96 5.06 -2.28 16.34
C ASN A 96 4.33 -2.34 14.99
N LEU A 97 3.19 -1.64 14.87
CA LEU A 97 2.35 -1.63 13.68
C LEU A 97 2.54 -0.36 12.88
N LEU A 98 2.67 -0.51 11.56
CA LEU A 98 2.60 0.56 10.58
C LEU A 98 1.44 0.25 9.64
N LEU A 99 0.50 1.17 9.48
CA LEU A 99 -0.63 1.05 8.56
C LEU A 99 -0.54 2.10 7.46
N GLY A 100 -0.46 1.64 6.21
CA GLY A 100 -0.60 2.45 5.01
C GLY A 100 -1.92 2.14 4.30
N VAL A 101 -2.56 3.15 3.74
CA VAL A 101 -3.78 3.01 2.93
C VAL A 101 -3.45 3.38 1.50
N MET A 102 -3.75 2.51 0.54
CA MET A 102 -3.43 2.77 -0.87
C MET A 102 -4.33 3.84 -1.48
N GLY A 103 -5.62 3.79 -1.19
CA GLY A 103 -6.60 4.66 -1.83
C GLY A 103 -6.94 4.23 -3.26
N THR A 104 -7.84 4.96 -3.91
CA THR A 104 -8.33 4.69 -5.27
C THR A 104 -7.64 5.58 -6.29
N ILE A 105 -7.04 4.97 -7.31
CA ILE A 105 -6.51 5.71 -8.46
C ILE A 105 -7.65 6.02 -9.41
N ARG A 106 -8.00 7.29 -9.53
CA ARG A 106 -9.04 7.74 -10.46
C ARG A 106 -8.45 7.79 -11.88
N GLY A 107 -9.05 7.05 -12.82
CA GLY A 107 -8.75 7.19 -14.24
C GLY A 107 -7.97 6.07 -14.92
N GLY A 108 -7.72 4.96 -14.24
CA GLY A 108 -7.12 3.78 -14.87
C GLY A 108 -6.61 2.82 -13.81
N GLY A 109 -6.96 1.57 -13.90
CA GLY A 109 -6.48 0.54 -12.99
C GLY A 109 -4.95 0.47 -12.95
N LEU A 110 -4.39 -0.41 -12.13
CA LEU A 110 -2.93 -0.60 -11.96
C LEU A 110 -2.14 -0.89 -13.26
N GLY A 111 -2.83 -0.95 -14.41
CA GLY A 111 -2.24 -1.05 -15.75
C GLY A 111 -1.90 0.29 -16.40
N CYS A 112 -2.39 1.41 -15.88
CA CYS A 112 -2.13 2.72 -16.44
C CYS A 112 -0.65 3.13 -16.23
N SER A 113 -0.04 3.71 -17.25
CA SER A 113 1.29 4.32 -17.16
C SER A 113 1.14 5.75 -16.66
N CYS A 114 0.99 5.93 -15.35
CA CYS A 114 0.87 7.23 -14.69
C CYS A 114 1.78 7.29 -13.45
N PRO A 115 2.16 8.51 -12.98
CA PRO A 115 3.04 8.69 -11.84
C PRO A 115 2.56 8.00 -10.56
N GLU A 116 1.26 8.05 -10.29
CA GLU A 116 0.64 7.40 -9.12
C GLU A 116 0.87 5.89 -9.14
N ASN A 117 0.67 5.26 -10.30
CA ASN A 117 0.91 3.83 -10.45
C ASN A 117 2.38 3.46 -10.30
N ALA A 118 3.28 4.25 -10.87
CA ALA A 118 4.72 4.03 -10.75
C ALA A 118 5.14 4.11 -9.28
N PHE A 119 4.65 5.12 -8.55
CA PHE A 119 4.91 5.29 -7.14
C PHE A 119 4.39 4.11 -6.30
N LEU A 120 3.12 3.73 -6.47
CA LEU A 120 2.51 2.65 -5.70
C LEU A 120 3.15 1.29 -6.01
N LYS A 121 3.46 1.01 -7.28
CA LYS A 121 4.19 -0.21 -7.66
C LYS A 121 5.59 -0.27 -7.06
N ALA A 122 6.33 0.83 -7.10
CA ALA A 122 7.66 0.90 -6.50
C ALA A 122 7.59 0.68 -4.98
N LEU A 123 6.60 1.28 -4.30
CA LEU A 123 6.40 1.10 -2.87
C LEU A 123 6.05 -0.35 -2.52
N LEU A 124 5.09 -0.96 -3.21
CA LEU A 124 4.73 -2.36 -2.99
C LEU A 124 5.92 -3.29 -3.24
N ARG A 125 6.67 -3.07 -4.32
CA ARG A 125 7.89 -3.84 -4.62
C ARG A 125 8.90 -3.69 -3.48
N HIS A 126 9.15 -2.48 -2.99
CA HIS A 126 10.03 -2.24 -1.86
C HIS A 126 9.59 -3.01 -0.61
N LEU A 127 8.31 -2.92 -0.25
CA LEU A 127 7.75 -3.59 0.92
C LEU A 127 7.85 -5.11 0.80
N ILE A 128 7.56 -5.65 -0.37
CA ILE A 128 7.56 -7.10 -0.60
C ILE A 128 8.96 -7.67 -0.67
N LEU A 129 9.87 -7.04 -1.40
CA LEU A 129 11.17 -7.61 -1.72
C LEU A 129 12.29 -7.18 -0.76
N LEU A 130 12.28 -5.95 -0.28
CA LEU A 130 13.40 -5.35 0.43
C LEU A 130 13.20 -5.25 1.94
N ARG A 131 11.96 -5.23 2.43
CA ARG A 131 11.69 -5.17 3.87
C ARG A 131 11.76 -6.56 4.51
N LYS A 132 12.34 -6.64 5.71
CA LYS A 132 12.47 -7.90 6.47
C LYS A 132 11.28 -8.17 7.39
N GLU A 133 10.49 -7.15 7.70
CA GLU A 133 9.32 -7.22 8.58
C GLU A 133 8.20 -8.10 8.00
N PHE A 134 7.18 -8.36 8.81
CA PHE A 134 5.93 -8.91 8.31
C PHE A 134 5.22 -7.82 7.49
N VAL A 135 4.88 -8.12 6.25
CA VAL A 135 4.05 -7.25 5.42
C VAL A 135 2.77 -8.00 5.09
N ILE A 136 1.63 -7.41 5.41
CA ILE A 136 0.31 -7.99 5.15
C ILE A 136 -0.47 -7.01 4.29
N LEU A 137 -1.01 -7.50 3.18
CA LEU A 137 -1.87 -6.74 2.28
C LEU A 137 -3.32 -7.21 2.46
N ASP A 138 -4.21 -6.28 2.79
CA ASP A 138 -5.66 -6.49 2.73
C ASP A 138 -6.17 -6.05 1.37
N MET A 139 -6.71 -6.98 0.60
CA MET A 139 -7.01 -6.75 -0.82
C MET A 139 -8.46 -7.07 -1.12
N GLU A 140 -9.06 -6.29 -2.02
CA GLU A 140 -10.32 -6.64 -2.64
C GLU A 140 -10.21 -7.92 -3.48
N ALA A 141 -11.33 -8.55 -3.79
CA ALA A 141 -11.39 -9.71 -4.68
C ALA A 141 -10.89 -9.35 -6.08
N GLY A 142 -9.86 -10.06 -6.54
CA GLY A 142 -9.26 -9.86 -7.85
C GLY A 142 -7.76 -9.58 -7.77
N ILE A 143 -6.98 -10.65 -7.54
CA ILE A 143 -5.49 -10.60 -7.52
C ILE A 143 -4.92 -10.15 -8.88
N GLU A 144 -5.75 -10.09 -9.90
CA GLU A 144 -5.36 -9.80 -11.30
C GLU A 144 -4.59 -8.49 -11.45
N HIS A 145 -4.79 -7.54 -10.55
CA HIS A 145 -4.16 -6.22 -10.60
C HIS A 145 -2.72 -6.20 -10.06
N LEU A 146 -2.33 -7.13 -9.18
CA LEU A 146 -0.96 -7.25 -8.68
C LEU A 146 -0.12 -8.28 -9.45
N GLY A 147 -0.77 -9.31 -10.03
CA GLY A 147 -0.08 -10.43 -10.67
C GLY A 147 0.57 -10.11 -12.02
N ARG A 148 0.09 -9.10 -12.74
CA ARG A 148 0.62 -8.77 -14.08
C ARG A 148 1.91 -7.92 -14.05
N GLY A 149 2.38 -7.50 -12.91
CA GLY A 149 3.59 -6.69 -12.80
C GLY A 149 4.75 -7.33 -12.01
N THR A 150 4.51 -8.43 -11.30
CA THR A 150 5.51 -9.06 -10.44
C THR A 150 6.07 -10.39 -10.98
N THR A 151 5.50 -10.93 -12.06
CA THR A 151 5.92 -12.21 -12.66
C THR A 151 6.69 -12.05 -13.97
N ALA A 152 6.99 -10.81 -14.40
CA ALA A 152 7.88 -10.55 -15.53
C ALA A 152 9.25 -10.10 -14.99
N GLY A 153 10.07 -11.05 -14.63
CA GLY A 153 11.47 -10.90 -14.25
C GLY A 153 12.11 -12.24 -14.20
#